data_ddd105fa579c934613b9e4b547904e0d
#
_entry.id   ddd105fa579c934613b9e4b547904e0d
#
_cell.length_a   1.000
_cell.length_b   1.000
_cell.length_c   1.000
_cell.angle_alpha   90.00
_cell.angle_beta   90.00
_cell.angle_gamma   90.00
#
_symmetry.space_group_name_H-M   'P 1'
#
loop_
_entity.id
_entity.type
_entity.pdbx_description
1 polymer ?
#
loop_
_entity_poly.entity_id
_entity_poly.type
_entity_poly.pdbx_seq_one_letter_code
_entity_poly.pdbx_strand_id
1 'polypeptide(L)'
;MKLSKIAAIVAIATSSMTGCLEQSSTQSNQAIELIQEYENKLDIYQTVTLKSDISHLSADQKQMLALLIEASDIIDGLYWQQAYGESKENFLSSITDAKIKTFAEINYGPWDRLNGDKACIAGVTAKPLGAQFYPSDMTKAEFEQANIADKTGLYSVIRRNKDGKLSSIAYSELYSDELNRIAVILEKASTFAQDKEFAQYLTMRAQALRTDDYQASDFAWMDMKNNPIDIVIGPIETYEDQLFGYRAAFESYVLVKDMAWSEKLAKYAAYLPELQKGLPVSKKYKKETPGSDADLNAYDVIYVSGHANSGGKTIAINLPNDEQVQLEKGTRRLQLKNAMRAKYDAIMQPIAQTLIVPEQRKNVTFNAFFANTMFHEVAHGLGIKNTINDKGTVRQALKEHASALEEGKADILGLYMISQLLEKKAITEGELADYYTTFLAGIFRSVRFGASSAHGKANMVRFNYFAEQGAFTRNEQGLYAVDMVNMAKAID
;
A
#
# COMPACT_ATOMS: atom_id res chain seq x y z
N MET A 1 27.99 24.43 -46.20
CA MET A 1 27.81 25.66 -47.01
C MET A 1 26.38 26.13 -46.82
N LYS A 2 26.26 27.16 -45.99
CA LYS A 2 25.54 28.43 -46.26
C LYS A 2 24.04 28.29 -46.57
N LEU A 3 23.27 28.80 -45.70
CA LEU A 3 22.57 30.07 -45.46
C LEU A 3 21.08 29.91 -45.80
N SER A 4 20.11 30.47 -45.20
CA SER A 4 20.07 31.75 -44.48
C SER A 4 18.79 31.87 -43.65
N LYS A 5 18.96 32.61 -42.62
CA LYS A 5 17.98 33.30 -41.81
C LYS A 5 17.16 34.32 -42.64
N ILE A 6 16.05 34.76 -42.04
CA ILE A 6 15.34 36.03 -42.20
C ILE A 6 14.07 35.94 -43.05
N ALA A 7 12.95 35.94 -42.35
CA ALA A 7 11.90 36.93 -42.46
C ALA A 7 10.96 36.81 -41.27
N ALA A 8 11.32 37.53 -40.22
CA ALA A 8 10.39 37.92 -39.19
C ALA A 8 9.90 39.33 -39.52
N ILE A 9 8.70 39.63 -39.04
CA ILE A 9 8.11 40.97 -38.91
C ILE A 9 7.38 41.47 -40.16
N VAL A 10 6.10 41.38 -40.15
CA VAL A 10 5.01 42.34 -40.29
C VAL A 10 3.71 41.59 -40.57
N ALA A 11 2.90 41.36 -39.55
CA ALA A 11 1.45 41.21 -39.60
C ALA A 11 0.89 41.14 -38.18
N ILE A 12 1.00 42.21 -37.44
CA ILE A 12 0.28 42.40 -36.20
C ILE A 12 -0.82 43.42 -36.50
N ALA A 13 -2.04 42.99 -36.70
CA ALA A 13 -3.27 43.74 -36.44
C ALA A 13 -4.61 43.10 -36.89
N THR A 14 -4.62 41.84 -37.39
CA THR A 14 -5.90 41.24 -37.82
C THR A 14 -6.11 39.79 -37.40
N SER A 15 -5.31 39.27 -36.46
CA SER A 15 -5.38 37.84 -36.02
C SER A 15 -5.93 37.63 -34.61
N SER A 16 -6.52 38.64 -33.95
CA SER A 16 -7.03 38.50 -32.58
C SER A 16 -8.44 37.92 -32.46
N MET A 17 -9.15 37.62 -33.54
CA MET A 17 -10.44 36.91 -33.48
C MET A 17 -10.42 35.47 -34.02
N THR A 18 -9.39 35.11 -34.84
CA THR A 18 -9.24 33.75 -35.34
C THR A 18 -8.45 32.86 -34.36
N GLY A 19 -7.58 33.45 -33.55
CA GLY A 19 -6.76 32.70 -32.59
C GLY A 19 -7.57 32.16 -31.38
N CYS A 20 -8.68 32.79 -31.02
CA CYS A 20 -9.56 32.28 -29.95
C CYS A 20 -10.40 31.08 -30.39
N LEU A 21 -10.75 30.98 -31.67
CA LEU A 21 -11.52 29.85 -32.19
C LEU A 21 -10.64 28.62 -32.45
N GLU A 22 -9.39 28.82 -32.87
CA GLU A 22 -8.45 27.71 -33.05
C GLU A 22 -7.94 27.17 -31.69
N GLN A 23 -7.74 28.02 -30.68
CA GLN A 23 -7.39 27.54 -29.33
C GLN A 23 -8.53 26.76 -28.68
N SER A 24 -9.79 27.17 -28.85
CA SER A 24 -10.92 26.44 -28.32
C SER A 24 -11.18 25.12 -29.06
N SER A 25 -10.96 25.08 -30.38
CA SER A 25 -11.09 23.84 -31.16
C SER A 25 -9.95 22.86 -30.92
N THR A 26 -8.72 23.33 -30.68
CA THR A 26 -7.57 22.50 -30.37
C THR A 26 -7.66 21.93 -28.93
N GLN A 27 -8.16 22.71 -27.98
CA GLN A 27 -8.42 22.21 -26.62
C GLN A 27 -9.58 21.20 -26.58
N SER A 28 -10.66 21.43 -27.33
CA SER A 28 -11.75 20.46 -27.41
C SER A 28 -11.32 19.15 -28.10
N ASN A 29 -10.49 19.22 -29.14
CA ASN A 29 -9.94 18.02 -29.79
C ASN A 29 -8.96 17.27 -28.89
N GLN A 30 -8.10 17.96 -28.16
CA GLN A 30 -7.23 17.32 -27.15
C GLN A 30 -8.02 16.70 -26.01
N ALA A 31 -9.09 17.33 -25.55
CA ALA A 31 -9.97 16.77 -24.53
C ALA A 31 -10.66 15.50 -25.03
N ILE A 32 -11.12 15.47 -26.29
CA ILE A 32 -11.74 14.29 -26.91
C ILE A 32 -10.73 13.15 -27.07
N GLU A 33 -9.51 13.42 -27.49
CA GLU A 33 -8.45 12.41 -27.62
C GLU A 33 -8.06 11.80 -26.26
N LEU A 34 -7.90 12.61 -25.19
CA LEU A 34 -7.64 12.14 -23.85
C LEU A 34 -8.82 11.34 -23.30
N ILE A 35 -10.05 11.78 -23.52
CA ILE A 35 -11.26 11.05 -23.13
C ILE A 35 -11.30 9.67 -23.79
N GLN A 36 -11.01 9.55 -25.09
CA GLN A 36 -10.98 8.25 -25.78
C GLN A 36 -9.88 7.33 -25.25
N GLU A 37 -8.69 7.85 -24.99
CA GLU A 37 -7.62 7.05 -24.38
C GLU A 37 -8.00 6.57 -22.97
N TYR A 38 -8.71 7.39 -22.19
CA TYR A 38 -9.10 7.07 -20.82
C TYR A 38 -10.46 6.39 -20.70
N GLU A 39 -11.33 6.43 -21.69
CA GLU A 39 -12.56 5.62 -21.72
C GLU A 39 -12.29 4.13 -21.58
N ASN A 40 -11.25 3.63 -22.25
CA ASN A 40 -10.83 2.22 -22.14
C ASN A 40 -10.02 1.94 -20.85
N LYS A 41 -9.47 2.96 -20.20
CA LYS A 41 -8.67 2.78 -18.97
C LYS A 41 -9.50 2.68 -17.70
N LEU A 42 -10.75 3.13 -17.68
CA LEU A 42 -11.66 2.86 -16.56
C LEU A 42 -11.90 1.37 -16.35
N ASP A 43 -11.79 0.57 -17.41
CA ASP A 43 -11.95 -0.88 -17.36
C ASP A 43 -10.85 -1.59 -16.56
N ILE A 44 -9.74 -0.88 -16.20
CA ILE A 44 -8.74 -1.42 -15.28
C ILE A 44 -9.21 -1.43 -13.82
N TYR A 45 -10.25 -0.66 -13.49
CA TYR A 45 -10.85 -0.61 -12.17
C TYR A 45 -12.15 -1.40 -12.14
N GLN A 46 -12.28 -2.25 -11.15
CA GLN A 46 -13.53 -2.98 -10.88
C GLN A 46 -14.10 -2.53 -9.55
N THR A 47 -15.35 -2.06 -9.57
CA THR A 47 -16.09 -1.76 -8.34
C THR A 47 -16.42 -3.06 -7.61
N VAL A 48 -16.04 -3.13 -6.35
CA VAL A 48 -16.33 -4.25 -5.46
C VAL A 48 -16.95 -3.75 -4.17
N THR A 49 -17.89 -4.54 -3.62
CA THR A 49 -18.44 -4.25 -2.28
C THR A 49 -17.69 -5.08 -1.26
N LEU A 50 -16.95 -4.43 -0.38
CA LEU A 50 -16.34 -5.08 0.77
C LEU A 50 -17.44 -5.40 1.80
N LYS A 51 -17.41 -6.61 2.34
CA LYS A 51 -18.35 -7.07 3.37
C LYS A 51 -17.58 -7.44 4.62
N SER A 52 -18.15 -7.13 5.77
CA SER A 52 -17.67 -7.57 7.07
C SER A 52 -18.84 -7.97 7.94
N ASP A 53 -18.69 -9.00 8.74
CA ASP A 53 -19.67 -9.36 9.76
C ASP A 53 -19.39 -8.57 11.03
N ILE A 54 -20.26 -7.60 11.30
CA ILE A 54 -20.23 -6.79 12.52
C ILE A 54 -21.36 -7.17 13.51
N SER A 55 -22.00 -8.34 13.34
CA SER A 55 -23.10 -8.79 14.19
C SER A 55 -22.66 -9.01 15.64
N HIS A 56 -21.39 -9.42 15.82
CA HIS A 56 -20.76 -9.67 17.11
C HIS A 56 -20.40 -8.40 17.89
N LEU A 57 -20.39 -7.22 17.26
CA LEU A 57 -20.09 -5.96 17.91
C LEU A 57 -21.28 -5.47 18.75
N SER A 58 -21.01 -4.94 19.93
CA SER A 58 -22.00 -4.30 20.80
C SER A 58 -22.57 -3.01 20.18
N ALA A 59 -23.64 -2.48 20.77
CA ALA A 59 -24.21 -1.20 20.33
C ALA A 59 -23.19 -0.05 20.45
N ASP A 60 -22.45 0.02 21.54
CA ASP A 60 -21.41 1.03 21.76
C ASP A 60 -20.28 0.90 20.73
N GLN A 61 -19.82 -0.31 20.45
CA GLN A 61 -18.79 -0.56 19.43
C GLN A 61 -19.26 -0.15 18.03
N LYS A 62 -20.54 -0.39 17.67
CA LYS A 62 -21.11 0.08 16.39
C LYS A 62 -21.19 1.60 16.33
N GLN A 63 -21.51 2.26 17.44
CA GLN A 63 -21.53 3.71 17.53
C GLN A 63 -20.11 4.29 17.41
N MET A 64 -19.13 3.68 18.10
CA MET A 64 -17.73 4.01 17.95
C MET A 64 -17.27 3.87 16.49
N LEU A 65 -17.60 2.76 15.82
CA LEU A 65 -17.26 2.51 14.43
C LEU A 65 -17.78 3.62 13.51
N ALA A 66 -19.01 4.10 13.72
CA ALA A 66 -19.57 5.22 12.95
C ALA A 66 -18.77 6.52 13.16
N LEU A 67 -18.33 6.83 14.38
CA LEU A 67 -17.48 7.99 14.66
C LEU A 67 -16.09 7.85 14.02
N LEU A 68 -15.51 6.66 14.00
CA LEU A 68 -14.22 6.42 13.34
C LEU A 68 -14.30 6.61 11.82
N ILE A 69 -15.43 6.24 11.20
CA ILE A 69 -15.70 6.52 9.77
C ILE A 69 -15.83 8.03 9.55
N GLU A 70 -16.56 8.75 10.40
CA GLU A 70 -16.69 10.21 10.33
C GLU A 70 -15.33 10.92 10.42
N ALA A 71 -14.47 10.49 11.35
CA ALA A 71 -13.09 11.01 11.47
C ALA A 71 -12.27 10.75 10.19
N SER A 72 -12.39 9.54 9.63
CA SER A 72 -11.68 9.13 8.42
C SER A 72 -12.15 9.86 7.16
N ASP A 73 -13.42 10.28 7.11
CA ASP A 73 -13.95 11.07 5.99
C ASP A 73 -13.31 12.47 5.92
N ILE A 74 -13.00 13.07 7.08
CA ILE A 74 -12.27 14.36 7.12
C ILE A 74 -10.83 14.17 6.61
N ILE A 75 -10.18 13.04 6.91
CA ILE A 75 -8.86 12.68 6.37
C ILE A 75 -8.86 12.64 4.84
N ASP A 76 -9.95 12.18 4.23
CA ASP A 76 -10.09 12.18 2.76
C ASP A 76 -9.93 13.58 2.16
N GLY A 77 -10.59 14.56 2.76
CA GLY A 77 -10.48 15.96 2.35
C GLY A 77 -9.09 16.55 2.54
N LEU A 78 -8.40 16.22 3.65
CA LEU A 78 -7.02 16.64 3.89
C LEU A 78 -6.06 16.08 2.83
N TYR A 79 -6.22 14.83 2.46
CA TYR A 79 -5.36 14.25 1.42
C TYR A 79 -5.64 14.87 0.04
N TRP A 80 -6.90 15.22 -0.29
CA TRP A 80 -7.18 15.98 -1.50
C TRP A 80 -6.40 17.30 -1.57
N GLN A 81 -6.31 18.01 -0.45
CA GLN A 81 -5.51 19.23 -0.37
C GLN A 81 -4.01 18.94 -0.56
N GLN A 82 -3.49 17.85 0.01
CA GLN A 82 -2.07 17.46 -0.14
C GLN A 82 -1.73 16.97 -1.56
N ALA A 83 -2.65 16.25 -2.20
CA ALA A 83 -2.41 15.64 -3.50
C ALA A 83 -2.63 16.62 -4.66
N TYR A 84 -3.69 17.45 -4.60
CA TYR A 84 -4.13 18.29 -5.70
C TYR A 84 -4.13 19.79 -5.37
N GLY A 85 -4.45 20.20 -4.16
CA GLY A 85 -4.39 21.59 -3.69
C GLY A 85 -5.71 22.34 -3.72
N GLU A 86 -6.76 21.79 -4.33
CA GLU A 86 -8.11 22.32 -4.28
C GLU A 86 -9.03 21.40 -3.49
N SER A 87 -10.23 21.89 -3.13
CA SER A 87 -11.22 21.02 -2.53
C SER A 87 -11.75 20.01 -3.56
N LYS A 88 -12.03 18.81 -3.07
CA LYS A 88 -12.63 17.72 -3.86
C LYS A 88 -13.88 18.19 -4.61
N GLU A 89 -14.76 18.90 -3.92
CA GLU A 89 -16.03 19.37 -4.44
C GLU A 89 -15.85 20.36 -5.58
N ASN A 90 -14.96 21.34 -5.41
CA ASN A 90 -14.67 22.35 -6.43
C ASN A 90 -14.11 21.69 -7.69
N PHE A 91 -13.11 20.84 -7.54
CA PHE A 91 -12.50 20.16 -8.67
C PHE A 91 -13.48 19.24 -9.39
N LEU A 92 -14.15 18.34 -8.68
CA LEU A 92 -15.08 17.39 -9.30
C LEU A 92 -16.33 18.05 -9.90
N SER A 93 -16.77 19.21 -9.39
CA SER A 93 -17.88 19.97 -9.98
C SER A 93 -17.52 20.61 -11.32
N SER A 94 -16.23 20.87 -11.57
CA SER A 94 -15.75 21.41 -12.85
C SER A 94 -15.74 20.37 -13.98
N ILE A 95 -15.81 19.08 -13.65
CA ILE A 95 -15.77 17.98 -14.61
C ILE A 95 -17.21 17.57 -14.98
N THR A 96 -17.56 17.75 -16.24
CA THR A 96 -18.90 17.43 -16.77
C THR A 96 -19.06 15.97 -17.18
N ASP A 97 -17.98 15.33 -17.66
CA ASP A 97 -18.00 13.92 -18.04
C ASP A 97 -17.94 13.01 -16.80
N ALA A 98 -18.93 12.13 -16.65
CA ALA A 98 -19.07 11.27 -15.49
C ALA A 98 -17.93 10.23 -15.35
N LYS A 99 -17.39 9.74 -16.48
CA LYS A 99 -16.30 8.75 -16.45
C LYS A 99 -15.00 9.42 -16.03
N ILE A 100 -14.69 10.60 -16.58
CA ILE A 100 -13.52 11.39 -16.19
C ILE A 100 -13.64 11.78 -14.72
N LYS A 101 -14.81 12.18 -14.26
CA LYS A 101 -15.07 12.51 -12.86
C LYS A 101 -14.76 11.33 -11.94
N THR A 102 -15.29 10.14 -12.27
CA THR A 102 -15.02 8.90 -11.52
C THR A 102 -13.53 8.55 -11.52
N PHE A 103 -12.86 8.67 -12.68
CA PHE A 103 -11.42 8.39 -12.78
C PHE A 103 -10.61 9.37 -11.92
N ALA A 104 -10.92 10.65 -11.99
CA ALA A 104 -10.29 11.69 -11.19
C ALA A 104 -10.54 11.50 -9.68
N GLU A 105 -11.73 11.05 -9.30
CA GLU A 105 -12.07 10.73 -7.92
C GLU A 105 -11.25 9.55 -7.38
N ILE A 106 -11.13 8.46 -8.14
CA ILE A 106 -10.30 7.30 -7.77
C ILE A 106 -8.82 7.69 -7.59
N ASN A 107 -8.33 8.62 -8.42
CA ASN A 107 -6.92 9.02 -8.45
C ASN A 107 -6.61 10.26 -7.60
N TYR A 108 -7.57 10.87 -6.91
CA TYR A 108 -7.41 12.10 -6.13
C TYR A 108 -6.77 13.23 -6.94
N GLY A 109 -7.28 13.46 -8.13
CA GLY A 109 -6.80 14.48 -9.03
C GLY A 109 -6.80 14.06 -10.50
N PRO A 110 -6.27 14.91 -11.39
CA PRO A 110 -6.32 14.71 -12.83
C PRO A 110 -5.19 13.83 -13.37
N TRP A 111 -4.60 12.94 -12.56
CA TRP A 111 -3.45 12.12 -12.94
C TRP A 111 -3.70 10.63 -12.72
N ASP A 112 -3.24 9.80 -13.66
CA ASP A 112 -3.32 8.34 -13.61
C ASP A 112 -2.20 7.77 -12.73
N ARG A 113 -2.50 7.47 -11.48
CA ARG A 113 -1.54 6.94 -10.49
C ARG A 113 -1.00 5.56 -10.84
N LEU A 114 -1.71 4.78 -11.65
CA LEU A 114 -1.23 3.48 -12.11
C LEU A 114 -0.38 3.57 -13.39
N ASN A 115 -0.26 4.76 -13.99
CA ASN A 115 0.50 4.99 -15.22
C ASN A 115 1.52 6.13 -15.06
N GLY A 116 2.22 6.18 -13.93
CA GLY A 116 3.27 7.16 -13.68
C GLY A 116 2.77 8.60 -13.58
N ASP A 117 1.60 8.80 -12.99
CA ASP A 117 0.97 10.11 -12.78
C ASP A 117 0.77 10.93 -14.05
N LYS A 118 0.50 10.27 -15.19
CA LYS A 118 0.18 10.98 -16.43
C LYS A 118 -1.15 11.72 -16.32
N ALA A 119 -1.19 12.95 -16.84
CA ALA A 119 -2.43 13.71 -16.87
C ALA A 119 -3.52 12.96 -17.66
N CYS A 120 -4.72 12.87 -17.07
CA CYS A 120 -5.91 12.26 -17.69
C CYS A 120 -6.95 13.28 -18.14
N ILE A 121 -6.74 14.56 -17.84
CA ILE A 121 -7.61 15.68 -18.25
C ILE A 121 -6.80 16.62 -19.15
N ALA A 122 -7.41 17.02 -20.27
CA ALA A 122 -6.79 17.93 -21.23
C ALA A 122 -6.43 19.28 -20.59
N GLY A 123 -5.27 19.81 -20.93
CA GLY A 123 -4.80 21.10 -20.42
C GLY A 123 -4.14 21.03 -19.03
N VAL A 124 -4.18 19.88 -18.37
CA VAL A 124 -3.50 19.67 -17.07
C VAL A 124 -2.02 19.38 -17.31
N THR A 125 -1.17 20.04 -16.52
CA THR A 125 0.27 19.79 -16.52
C THR A 125 0.61 18.48 -15.80
N ALA A 126 1.87 18.02 -15.97
CA ALA A 126 2.36 16.86 -15.21
C ALA A 126 2.20 17.09 -13.70
N LYS A 127 1.93 16.03 -12.96
CA LYS A 127 1.85 16.08 -11.50
C LYS A 127 3.17 16.60 -10.92
N PRO A 128 3.14 17.61 -10.03
CA PRO A 128 4.35 18.04 -9.34
C PRO A 128 4.91 16.88 -8.50
N LEU A 129 6.21 16.61 -8.60
CA LEU A 129 6.85 15.52 -7.83
C LEU A 129 6.67 15.69 -6.31
N GLY A 130 6.66 16.92 -5.82
CA GLY A 130 6.41 17.23 -4.40
C GLY A 130 4.93 17.40 -4.06
N ALA A 131 4.01 17.01 -4.93
CA ALA A 131 2.58 17.26 -4.76
C ALA A 131 2.31 18.69 -4.28
N GLN A 132 1.51 18.88 -3.24
CA GLN A 132 1.26 20.20 -2.64
C GLN A 132 2.08 20.45 -1.36
N PHE A 133 3.12 19.66 -1.12
CA PHE A 133 3.99 19.86 0.04
C PHE A 133 4.98 20.99 -0.13
N TYR A 134 5.27 21.42 -1.36
CA TYR A 134 6.27 22.44 -1.69
C TYR A 134 5.69 23.51 -2.63
N PRO A 135 6.26 24.74 -2.64
CA PRO A 135 5.89 25.74 -3.64
C PRO A 135 6.19 25.24 -5.06
N SER A 136 5.29 25.48 -5.99
CA SER A 136 5.42 25.01 -7.40
C SER A 136 6.62 25.62 -8.14
N ASP A 137 7.09 26.79 -7.69
CA ASP A 137 8.24 27.51 -8.26
C ASP A 137 9.57 27.20 -7.54
N MET A 138 9.56 26.31 -6.52
CA MET A 138 10.75 25.94 -5.75
C MET A 138 11.69 25.05 -6.57
N THR A 139 12.97 25.32 -6.54
CA THR A 139 14.00 24.42 -7.07
C THR A 139 14.61 23.55 -5.96
N LYS A 140 15.14 22.38 -6.34
CA LYS A 140 15.87 21.51 -5.39
C LYS A 140 17.06 22.23 -4.78
N ALA A 141 17.83 22.98 -5.59
CA ALA A 141 19.00 23.72 -5.12
C ALA A 141 18.62 24.82 -4.12
N GLU A 142 17.51 25.54 -4.35
CA GLU A 142 16.99 26.52 -3.40
C GLU A 142 16.62 25.85 -2.07
N PHE A 143 15.91 24.75 -2.12
CA PHE A 143 15.54 23.99 -0.93
C PHE A 143 16.77 23.48 -0.18
N GLU A 144 17.75 22.89 -0.86
CA GLU A 144 18.98 22.37 -0.26
C GLU A 144 19.80 23.46 0.45
N GLN A 145 19.83 24.69 -0.10
CA GLN A 145 20.54 25.84 0.46
C GLN A 145 19.74 26.58 1.56
N ALA A 146 18.43 26.41 1.60
CA ALA A 146 17.59 27.12 2.56
C ALA A 146 17.85 26.64 4.00
N ASN A 147 17.92 27.58 4.93
CA ASN A 147 17.98 27.30 6.37
C ASN A 147 16.57 27.29 6.96
N ILE A 148 15.94 26.10 6.98
CA ILE A 148 14.60 25.88 7.47
C ILE A 148 14.69 24.96 8.68
N ALA A 149 14.06 25.28 9.79
CA ALA A 149 14.17 24.57 11.06
C ALA A 149 13.71 23.11 10.96
N ASP A 150 12.58 22.83 10.27
CA ASP A 150 12.03 21.50 10.07
C ASP A 150 12.10 21.08 8.59
N LYS A 151 13.28 21.22 8.00
CA LYS A 151 13.52 21.04 6.56
C LYS A 151 13.14 19.66 6.05
N THR A 152 13.45 18.63 6.80
CA THR A 152 13.22 17.22 6.47
C THR A 152 12.15 16.56 7.32
N GLY A 153 11.36 17.35 8.04
CA GLY A 153 10.31 16.85 8.91
C GLY A 153 9.17 16.19 8.14
N LEU A 154 8.58 15.16 8.75
CA LEU A 154 7.49 14.39 8.15
C LEU A 154 6.17 15.16 8.10
N TYR A 155 5.93 16.06 9.07
CA TYR A 155 4.61 16.61 9.38
C TYR A 155 4.54 18.12 9.16
N SER A 156 5.14 18.61 8.08
CA SER A 156 5.10 20.01 7.70
C SER A 156 5.06 20.18 6.18
N VAL A 157 4.63 21.36 5.73
CA VAL A 157 4.74 21.79 4.34
C VAL A 157 5.76 22.91 4.21
N ILE A 158 6.34 23.05 3.03
CA ILE A 158 7.18 24.21 2.71
C ILE A 158 6.33 25.23 1.97
N ARG A 159 6.45 26.49 2.38
CA ARG A 159 5.76 27.62 1.75
C ARG A 159 6.70 28.81 1.65
N ARG A 160 6.36 29.78 0.78
CA ARG A 160 7.04 31.07 0.76
C ARG A 160 6.43 32.00 1.80
N ASN A 161 7.26 32.55 2.68
CA ASN A 161 6.85 33.57 3.62
C ASN A 161 6.66 34.92 2.90
N LYS A 162 6.32 35.98 3.66
CA LYS A 162 6.07 37.34 3.13
C LYS A 162 7.28 37.96 2.42
N ASP A 163 8.48 37.49 2.74
CA ASP A 163 9.73 37.93 2.11
C ASP A 163 10.13 37.07 0.90
N GLY A 164 9.27 36.14 0.48
CA GLY A 164 9.52 35.20 -0.60
C GLY A 164 10.47 34.05 -0.25
N LYS A 165 10.96 33.97 1.00
CA LYS A 165 11.86 32.91 1.46
C LYS A 165 11.07 31.65 1.85
N LEU A 166 11.72 30.48 1.68
CA LEU A 166 11.15 29.21 2.11
C LEU A 166 11.06 29.12 3.64
N SER A 167 9.94 28.64 4.13
CA SER A 167 9.66 28.34 5.55
C SER A 167 8.81 27.10 5.68
N SER A 168 8.93 26.36 6.78
CA SER A 168 8.03 25.26 7.11
C SER A 168 6.79 25.77 7.87
N ILE A 169 5.66 25.10 7.63
CA ILE A 169 4.42 25.26 8.40
C ILE A 169 4.02 23.85 8.85
N ALA A 170 3.85 23.65 10.14
CA ALA A 170 3.44 22.38 10.71
C ALA A 170 2.03 21.97 10.24
N TYR A 171 1.75 20.67 10.13
CA TYR A 171 0.42 20.21 9.75
C TYR A 171 -0.63 20.60 10.79
N SER A 172 -0.27 20.54 12.08
CA SER A 172 -1.13 20.97 13.19
C SER A 172 -1.52 22.45 13.13
N GLU A 173 -0.70 23.30 12.48
CA GLU A 173 -1.01 24.70 12.22
C GLU A 173 -1.83 24.86 10.93
N LEU A 174 -1.36 24.29 9.82
CA LEU A 174 -1.95 24.47 8.49
C LEU A 174 -3.37 23.89 8.39
N TYR A 175 -3.60 22.73 9.01
CA TYR A 175 -4.85 21.98 8.97
C TYR A 175 -5.56 21.95 10.33
N SER A 176 -5.33 22.99 11.15
CA SER A 176 -5.77 23.02 12.55
C SER A 176 -7.28 22.80 12.74
N ASP A 177 -8.11 23.33 11.85
CA ASP A 177 -9.58 23.21 11.96
C ASP A 177 -10.02 21.76 11.73
N GLU A 178 -9.56 21.13 10.67
CA GLU A 178 -9.86 19.73 10.32
C GLU A 178 -9.30 18.77 11.37
N LEU A 179 -8.04 18.96 11.77
CA LEU A 179 -7.39 18.12 12.78
C LEU A 179 -8.05 18.23 14.16
N ASN A 180 -8.49 19.42 14.57
CA ASN A 180 -9.27 19.58 15.79
C ASN A 180 -10.63 18.87 15.71
N ARG A 181 -11.32 18.93 14.57
CA ARG A 181 -12.58 18.19 14.37
C ARG A 181 -12.36 16.69 14.49
N ILE A 182 -11.35 16.13 13.82
CA ILE A 182 -10.98 14.72 13.93
C ILE A 182 -10.68 14.37 15.39
N ALA A 183 -9.87 15.17 16.07
CA ALA A 183 -9.48 14.93 17.45
C ALA A 183 -10.69 14.88 18.40
N VAL A 184 -11.65 15.80 18.28
CA VAL A 184 -12.90 15.78 19.06
C VAL A 184 -13.72 14.51 18.78
N ILE A 185 -13.78 14.05 17.53
CA ILE A 185 -14.48 12.82 17.17
C ILE A 185 -13.79 11.60 17.79
N LEU A 186 -12.45 11.52 17.75
CA LEU A 186 -11.68 10.43 18.36
C LEU A 186 -11.83 10.41 19.89
N GLU A 187 -11.81 11.58 20.56
CA GLU A 187 -12.09 11.70 21.99
C GLU A 187 -13.50 11.23 22.33
N LYS A 188 -14.49 11.57 21.52
CA LYS A 188 -15.86 11.04 21.68
C LYS A 188 -15.91 9.53 21.44
N ALA A 189 -15.23 9.02 20.38
CA ALA A 189 -15.16 7.58 20.10
C ALA A 189 -14.54 6.80 21.26
N SER A 190 -13.52 7.36 21.93
CA SER A 190 -12.85 6.73 23.08
C SER A 190 -13.82 6.43 24.24
N THR A 191 -14.89 7.22 24.41
CA THR A 191 -15.89 6.99 25.47
C THR A 191 -16.77 5.76 25.23
N PHE A 192 -16.82 5.24 24.00
CA PHE A 192 -17.53 4.01 23.62
C PHE A 192 -16.62 2.79 23.55
N ALA A 193 -15.30 2.97 23.70
CA ALA A 193 -14.35 1.88 23.66
C ALA A 193 -14.43 1.05 24.96
N GLN A 194 -14.74 -0.24 24.83
CA GLN A 194 -14.77 -1.17 25.97
C GLN A 194 -13.35 -1.62 26.36
N ASP A 195 -12.43 -1.62 25.41
CA ASP A 195 -11.01 -1.86 25.63
C ASP A 195 -10.33 -0.56 26.08
N LYS A 196 -9.69 -0.58 27.25
CA LYS A 196 -9.07 0.60 27.85
C LYS A 196 -7.82 1.05 27.08
N GLU A 197 -7.08 0.11 26.52
CA GLU A 197 -5.88 0.41 25.73
C GLU A 197 -6.28 1.10 24.43
N PHE A 198 -7.37 0.64 23.80
CA PHE A 198 -7.91 1.31 22.61
C PHE A 198 -8.46 2.71 22.93
N ALA A 199 -9.18 2.87 24.06
CA ALA A 199 -9.63 4.20 24.52
C ALA A 199 -8.45 5.15 24.72
N GLN A 200 -7.38 4.67 25.36
CA GLN A 200 -6.16 5.43 25.56
C GLN A 200 -5.50 5.83 24.24
N TYR A 201 -5.34 4.87 23.32
CA TYR A 201 -4.80 5.15 21.99
C TYR A 201 -5.58 6.25 21.27
N LEU A 202 -6.91 6.16 21.22
CA LEU A 202 -7.76 7.17 20.57
C LEU A 202 -7.55 8.57 21.15
N THR A 203 -7.45 8.68 22.49
CA THR A 203 -7.19 9.94 23.17
C THR A 203 -5.79 10.49 22.86
N MET A 204 -4.78 9.62 22.87
CA MET A 204 -3.41 10.01 22.56
C MET A 204 -3.25 10.38 21.07
N ARG A 205 -3.92 9.67 20.16
CA ARG A 205 -3.93 10.00 18.74
C ARG A 205 -4.63 11.32 18.46
N ALA A 206 -5.71 11.63 19.18
CA ALA A 206 -6.36 12.94 19.12
C ALA A 206 -5.41 14.08 19.53
N GLN A 207 -4.60 13.87 20.57
CA GLN A 207 -3.58 14.83 20.98
C GLN A 207 -2.46 14.94 19.93
N ALA A 208 -2.00 13.82 19.39
CA ALA A 208 -0.97 13.77 18.35
C ALA A 208 -1.36 14.58 17.10
N LEU A 209 -2.62 14.48 16.66
CA LEU A 209 -3.15 15.26 15.54
C LEU A 209 -3.12 16.78 15.78
N ARG A 210 -3.18 17.22 17.05
CA ARG A 210 -3.09 18.66 17.42
C ARG A 210 -1.67 19.17 17.57
N THR A 211 -0.68 18.30 17.70
CA THR A 211 0.68 18.67 18.07
C THR A 211 1.77 18.20 17.10
N ASP A 212 1.42 17.35 16.14
CA ASP A 212 2.34 16.61 15.26
C ASP A 212 3.32 15.69 15.99
N ASP A 213 3.08 15.37 17.27
CA ASP A 213 3.85 14.40 18.06
C ASP A 213 3.13 13.07 18.13
N TYR A 214 3.46 12.15 17.22
CA TYR A 214 2.77 10.87 17.03
C TYR A 214 3.38 9.71 17.82
N GLN A 215 4.65 9.79 18.23
CA GLN A 215 5.41 8.66 18.77
C GLN A 215 4.72 8.01 19.99
N ALA A 216 4.26 8.84 20.96
CA ALA A 216 3.59 8.31 22.14
C ALA A 216 2.30 7.54 21.80
N SER A 217 1.53 8.00 20.79
CA SER A 217 0.35 7.29 20.33
C SER A 217 0.68 6.04 19.52
N ASP A 218 1.82 6.00 18.83
CA ASP A 218 2.30 4.81 18.13
C ASP A 218 2.71 3.71 19.13
N PHE A 219 3.38 4.06 20.23
CA PHE A 219 3.63 3.13 21.33
C PHE A 219 2.34 2.56 21.92
N ALA A 220 1.33 3.41 22.18
CA ALA A 220 0.04 2.97 22.71
C ALA A 220 -0.68 2.05 21.72
N TRP A 221 -0.60 2.33 20.40
CA TRP A 221 -1.16 1.47 19.37
C TRP A 221 -0.50 0.09 19.35
N MET A 222 0.82 0.01 19.52
CA MET A 222 1.54 -1.26 19.59
C MET A 222 1.20 -2.09 20.84
N ASP A 223 0.77 -1.46 21.92
CA ASP A 223 0.39 -2.15 23.15
C ASP A 223 -1.01 -2.79 23.10
N MET A 224 -1.91 -2.30 22.24
CA MET A 224 -3.24 -2.89 22.06
C MET A 224 -3.16 -4.29 21.45
N LYS A 225 -3.82 -5.28 22.06
CA LYS A 225 -3.80 -6.68 21.57
C LYS A 225 -5.20 -7.26 21.36
N ASN A 226 -6.18 -6.87 22.15
CA ASN A 226 -7.49 -7.53 22.24
C ASN A 226 -8.64 -6.70 21.64
N ASN A 227 -8.35 -5.54 21.09
CA ASN A 227 -9.34 -4.66 20.49
C ASN A 227 -10.00 -5.30 19.24
N PRO A 228 -11.34 -5.42 19.19
CA PRO A 228 -12.05 -5.96 18.04
C PRO A 228 -12.18 -4.95 16.89
N ILE A 229 -12.00 -3.68 17.17
CA ILE A 229 -11.98 -2.58 16.19
C ILE A 229 -10.61 -1.93 16.27
N ASP A 230 -10.07 -1.55 15.12
CA ASP A 230 -8.80 -0.83 15.03
C ASP A 230 -8.94 0.37 14.08
N ILE A 231 -8.13 1.37 14.25
CA ILE A 231 -7.99 2.49 13.33
C ILE A 231 -6.53 2.89 13.19
N VAL A 232 -6.11 3.00 11.93
CA VAL A 232 -4.89 3.73 11.56
C VAL A 232 -5.36 5.08 11.03
N ILE A 233 -4.87 6.20 11.58
CA ILE A 233 -5.30 7.54 11.18
C ILE A 233 -4.19 8.57 11.43
N GLY A 234 -3.90 9.38 10.42
CA GLY A 234 -2.91 10.46 10.48
C GLY A 234 -2.06 10.57 9.23
N PRO A 235 -0.96 11.34 9.27
CA PRO A 235 0.05 11.37 8.21
C PRO A 235 0.97 10.16 8.39
N ILE A 236 0.95 9.20 7.44
CA ILE A 236 1.59 7.89 7.59
C ILE A 236 2.70 7.66 6.56
N GLU A 237 2.35 7.64 5.25
CA GLU A 237 3.26 7.23 4.20
C GLU A 237 3.81 8.42 3.40
N THR A 238 5.07 8.33 2.97
CA THR A 238 5.76 9.42 2.24
C THR A 238 5.73 9.27 0.72
N TYR A 239 5.01 8.29 0.17
CA TYR A 239 5.02 8.01 -1.27
C TYR A 239 4.42 9.12 -2.14
N GLU A 240 3.59 10.01 -1.57
CA GLU A 240 3.04 11.15 -2.29
C GLU A 240 4.11 12.23 -2.53
N ASP A 241 5.10 12.37 -1.64
CA ASP A 241 6.28 13.21 -1.84
C ASP A 241 7.34 12.49 -2.68
N GLN A 242 7.17 12.50 -3.99
CA GLN A 242 8.14 11.93 -4.94
C GLN A 242 9.36 12.84 -5.16
N LEU A 243 9.36 14.06 -4.62
CA LEU A 243 10.45 15.01 -4.77
C LEU A 243 11.65 14.68 -3.88
N PHE A 244 11.38 14.45 -2.59
CA PHE A 244 12.40 14.15 -1.57
C PHE A 244 12.04 12.96 -0.68
N GLY A 245 10.78 12.56 -0.59
CA GLY A 245 10.30 11.51 0.31
C GLY A 245 10.28 11.92 1.79
N TYR A 246 10.20 13.22 2.08
CA TYR A 246 10.24 13.73 3.45
C TYR A 246 8.86 13.91 4.08
N ARG A 247 7.81 14.09 3.29
CA ARG A 247 6.48 14.50 3.77
C ARG A 247 5.52 13.33 3.79
N ALA A 248 4.92 13.10 4.95
CA ALA A 248 3.90 12.08 5.12
C ALA A 248 2.53 12.60 4.67
N ALA A 249 1.80 11.78 3.93
CA ALA A 249 0.44 12.07 3.48
C ALA A 249 -0.60 11.54 4.47
N PHE A 250 -1.73 12.25 4.60
CA PHE A 250 -2.85 11.79 5.42
C PHE A 250 -3.52 10.56 4.82
N GLU A 251 -3.76 9.58 5.68
CA GLU A 251 -4.54 8.39 5.36
C GLU A 251 -5.25 7.82 6.58
N SER A 252 -6.25 7.00 6.35
CA SER A 252 -6.92 6.26 7.41
C SER A 252 -7.46 4.92 6.94
N TYR A 253 -7.42 3.94 7.87
CA TYR A 253 -8.07 2.64 7.75
C TYR A 253 -8.92 2.40 8.99
N VAL A 254 -10.22 2.18 8.81
CA VAL A 254 -11.12 1.71 9.87
C VAL A 254 -11.33 0.22 9.69
N LEU A 255 -11.00 -0.57 10.69
CA LEU A 255 -10.82 -2.01 10.60
C LEU A 255 -11.61 -2.74 11.68
N VAL A 256 -12.12 -3.93 11.34
CA VAL A 256 -12.67 -4.89 12.30
C VAL A 256 -11.79 -6.14 12.28
N LYS A 257 -11.29 -6.54 13.45
CA LYS A 257 -10.35 -7.66 13.60
C LYS A 257 -11.07 -8.99 13.42
N ASP A 258 -10.51 -9.86 12.56
CA ASP A 258 -10.92 -11.26 12.50
C ASP A 258 -10.25 -12.03 13.64
N MET A 259 -10.95 -12.13 14.76
CA MET A 259 -10.41 -12.77 15.96
C MET A 259 -10.07 -14.24 15.74
N ALA A 260 -10.87 -14.97 14.93
CA ALA A 260 -10.65 -16.39 14.65
C ALA A 260 -9.35 -16.60 13.85
N TRP A 261 -9.11 -15.79 12.83
CA TRP A 261 -7.85 -15.84 12.08
C TRP A 261 -6.66 -15.37 12.91
N SER A 262 -6.82 -14.31 13.68
CA SER A 262 -5.77 -13.80 14.57
C SER A 262 -5.33 -14.86 15.58
N GLU A 263 -6.28 -15.61 16.16
CA GLU A 263 -5.99 -16.73 17.05
C GLU A 263 -5.27 -17.89 16.34
N LYS A 264 -5.69 -18.24 15.11
CA LYS A 264 -4.99 -19.25 14.28
C LYS A 264 -3.53 -18.85 14.04
N LEU A 265 -3.28 -17.58 13.71
CA LEU A 265 -1.93 -17.06 13.48
C LEU A 265 -1.05 -17.13 14.71
N ALA A 266 -1.58 -16.79 15.88
CA ALA A 266 -0.86 -16.91 17.15
C ALA A 266 -0.46 -18.38 17.41
N LYS A 267 -1.34 -19.34 17.10
CA LYS A 267 -1.03 -20.78 17.19
C LYS A 267 0.10 -21.17 16.24
N TYR A 268 0.10 -20.69 15.00
CA TYR A 268 1.15 -21.01 14.03
C TYR A 268 2.49 -20.38 14.41
N ALA A 269 2.49 -19.17 14.99
CA ALA A 269 3.69 -18.52 15.48
C ALA A 269 4.42 -19.36 16.55
N ALA A 270 3.70 -20.14 17.34
CA ALA A 270 4.29 -21.04 18.34
C ALA A 270 5.18 -22.14 17.72
N TYR A 271 4.99 -22.49 16.45
CA TYR A 271 5.84 -23.46 15.74
C TYR A 271 7.13 -22.87 15.19
N LEU A 272 7.30 -21.54 15.16
CA LEU A 272 8.47 -20.89 14.55
C LEU A 272 9.81 -21.40 15.04
N PRO A 273 10.05 -21.64 16.37
CA PRO A 273 11.33 -22.17 16.84
C PRO A 273 11.62 -23.58 16.31
N GLU A 274 10.58 -24.42 16.17
CA GLU A 274 10.72 -25.76 15.62
C GLU A 274 10.98 -25.73 14.12
N LEU A 275 10.21 -24.93 13.38
CA LEU A 275 10.36 -24.73 11.94
C LEU A 275 11.73 -24.16 11.58
N GLN A 276 12.26 -23.20 12.37
CA GLN A 276 13.61 -22.67 12.21
C GLN A 276 14.67 -23.77 12.33
N LYS A 277 14.57 -24.64 13.34
CA LYS A 277 15.49 -25.77 13.53
C LYS A 277 15.37 -26.80 12.41
N GLY A 278 14.16 -26.99 11.87
CA GLY A 278 13.83 -27.92 10.80
C GLY A 278 14.24 -27.46 9.40
N LEU A 279 14.64 -26.19 9.19
CA LEU A 279 15.01 -25.69 7.86
C LEU A 279 16.00 -26.63 7.15
N PRO A 280 15.79 -26.96 5.86
CA PRO A 280 16.65 -27.90 5.11
C PRO A 280 17.98 -27.24 4.68
N VAL A 281 18.61 -26.52 5.59
CA VAL A 281 19.90 -25.83 5.39
C VAL A 281 20.89 -26.20 6.47
N SER A 282 22.17 -25.90 6.24
CA SER A 282 23.22 -26.21 7.24
C SER A 282 23.00 -25.43 8.55
N LYS A 283 23.43 -25.99 9.68
CA LYS A 283 23.23 -25.46 11.04
C LYS A 283 23.61 -23.98 11.19
N LYS A 284 24.60 -23.49 10.45
CA LYS A 284 25.07 -22.10 10.51
C LYS A 284 24.03 -21.09 10.03
N TYR A 285 23.07 -21.48 9.17
CA TYR A 285 22.00 -20.62 8.64
C TYR A 285 20.69 -20.69 9.43
N LYS A 286 20.63 -21.47 10.48
CA LYS A 286 19.45 -21.63 11.35
C LYS A 286 19.76 -21.54 12.84
N LYS A 287 20.89 -20.90 13.17
CA LYS A 287 21.39 -20.76 14.55
C LYS A 287 20.65 -19.71 15.38
N GLU A 288 20.03 -18.72 14.71
CA GLU A 288 19.31 -17.63 15.37
C GLU A 288 17.90 -18.08 15.79
N THR A 289 17.42 -17.48 16.87
CA THR A 289 16.01 -17.66 17.28
C THR A 289 15.13 -16.77 16.41
N PRO A 290 14.04 -17.29 15.84
CA PRO A 290 13.08 -16.46 15.12
C PRO A 290 12.55 -15.34 16.02
N GLY A 291 12.42 -14.14 15.46
CA GLY A 291 11.73 -13.05 16.16
C GLY A 291 10.27 -13.45 16.42
N SER A 292 9.82 -13.30 17.66
CA SER A 292 8.43 -13.53 18.08
C SER A 292 7.57 -12.27 17.98
N ASP A 293 8.17 -11.14 17.62
CA ASP A 293 7.65 -9.80 17.89
C ASP A 293 6.80 -9.20 16.75
N ALA A 294 6.53 -9.96 15.69
CA ALA A 294 5.61 -9.53 14.65
C ALA A 294 4.16 -9.78 15.09
N ASP A 295 3.46 -8.73 15.47
CA ASP A 295 2.01 -8.75 15.72
C ASP A 295 1.28 -8.83 14.38
N LEU A 296 0.99 -10.06 13.93
CA LEU A 296 0.31 -10.34 12.68
C LEU A 296 -1.15 -10.66 12.95
N ASN A 297 -2.04 -9.86 12.37
CA ASN A 297 -3.48 -10.01 12.53
C ASN A 297 -4.21 -9.88 11.20
N ALA A 298 -5.37 -10.53 11.11
CA ALA A 298 -6.31 -10.40 10.01
C ALA A 298 -7.42 -9.41 10.35
N TYR A 299 -7.77 -8.57 9.40
CA TYR A 299 -8.79 -7.54 9.54
C TYR A 299 -9.73 -7.50 8.33
N ASP A 300 -10.97 -7.15 8.57
CA ASP A 300 -11.86 -6.66 7.54
C ASP A 300 -11.80 -5.13 7.50
N VAL A 301 -11.61 -4.58 6.31
CA VAL A 301 -11.68 -3.15 6.03
C VAL A 301 -13.13 -2.71 6.03
N ILE A 302 -13.46 -1.71 6.85
CA ILE A 302 -14.78 -1.07 6.89
C ILE A 302 -14.75 0.22 6.08
N TYR A 303 -13.69 1.03 6.24
CA TYR A 303 -13.51 2.28 5.54
C TYR A 303 -12.04 2.57 5.31
N VAL A 304 -11.72 3.17 4.16
CA VAL A 304 -10.36 3.62 3.80
C VAL A 304 -10.46 5.01 3.20
N SER A 305 -9.58 5.90 3.58
CA SER A 305 -9.55 7.27 3.06
C SER A 305 -8.12 7.79 2.88
N GLY A 306 -8.01 8.90 2.15
CA GLY A 306 -6.75 9.57 1.90
C GLY A 306 -5.81 8.76 1.00
N HIS A 307 -4.50 8.86 1.23
CA HIS A 307 -3.48 8.20 0.42
C HIS A 307 -3.75 6.70 0.22
N ALA A 308 -4.15 6.01 1.27
CA ALA A 308 -4.51 4.60 1.25
C ALA A 308 -5.66 4.24 0.28
N ASN A 309 -6.53 5.21 -0.01
CA ASN A 309 -7.66 5.04 -0.92
C ASN A 309 -7.34 5.45 -2.36
N SER A 310 -6.17 6.01 -2.65
CA SER A 310 -5.81 6.53 -3.97
C SER A 310 -5.37 5.43 -4.94
N GLY A 311 -5.91 5.42 -6.16
CA GLY A 311 -5.50 4.49 -7.23
C GLY A 311 -5.62 3.01 -6.84
N GLY A 312 -4.50 2.30 -6.77
CA GLY A 312 -4.44 0.89 -6.38
C GLY A 312 -4.64 0.67 -4.89
N LYS A 313 -5.43 -0.36 -4.52
CA LYS A 313 -5.67 -0.70 -3.11
C LYS A 313 -4.64 -1.69 -2.59
N THR A 314 -4.09 -1.46 -1.40
CA THR A 314 -3.22 -2.42 -0.71
C THR A 314 -3.98 -3.65 -0.20
N ILE A 315 -3.25 -4.71 0.15
CA ILE A 315 -3.79 -5.93 0.79
C ILE A 315 -3.22 -6.14 2.18
N ALA A 316 -2.19 -5.40 2.53
CA ALA A 316 -1.52 -5.48 3.82
C ALA A 316 -0.90 -4.15 4.19
N ILE A 317 -0.73 -3.91 5.48
CA ILE A 317 -0.10 -2.72 6.07
C ILE A 317 0.90 -3.20 7.11
N ASN A 318 2.07 -2.56 7.18
CA ASN A 318 3.10 -2.83 8.18
C ASN A 318 3.50 -1.51 8.85
N LEU A 319 3.14 -1.32 10.10
CA LEU A 319 3.30 -0.08 10.86
C LEU A 319 3.75 -0.36 12.31
N PRO A 320 4.20 0.64 13.04
CA PRO A 320 4.40 2.05 12.67
C PRO A 320 5.66 2.27 11.81
N ASN A 321 5.80 3.46 11.22
CA ASN A 321 6.99 3.85 10.48
C ASN A 321 8.07 4.49 11.38
N ASP A 322 7.78 4.77 12.65
CA ASP A 322 8.73 5.32 13.62
C ASP A 322 9.81 4.30 14.00
N GLU A 323 11.08 4.64 13.73
CA GLU A 323 12.22 3.73 13.95
C GLU A 323 12.41 3.35 15.43
N GLN A 324 12.15 4.27 16.35
CA GLN A 324 12.29 3.99 17.78
C GLN A 324 11.20 3.04 18.26
N VAL A 325 9.96 3.25 17.83
CA VAL A 325 8.86 2.34 18.16
C VAL A 325 9.13 0.95 17.57
N GLN A 326 9.64 0.88 16.33
CA GLN A 326 10.02 -0.39 15.72
C GLN A 326 11.13 -1.12 16.49
N LEU A 327 12.14 -0.39 16.98
CA LEU A 327 13.24 -0.98 17.75
C LEU A 327 12.78 -1.51 19.12
N GLU A 328 11.83 -0.84 19.77
CA GLU A 328 11.39 -1.19 21.12
C GLU A 328 10.21 -2.17 21.15
N LYS A 329 9.28 -2.07 20.20
CA LYS A 329 8.01 -2.82 20.17
C LYS A 329 7.85 -3.72 18.93
N GLY A 330 8.76 -3.63 17.95
CA GLY A 330 8.60 -4.31 16.68
C GLY A 330 7.60 -3.61 15.75
N THR A 331 6.94 -4.39 14.90
CA THR A 331 5.94 -3.90 13.94
C THR A 331 4.65 -4.69 14.04
N ARG A 332 3.55 -4.04 13.69
CA ARG A 332 2.24 -4.68 13.54
C ARG A 332 1.91 -4.81 12.06
N ARG A 333 1.60 -6.03 11.65
CA ARG A 333 1.21 -6.38 10.29
C ARG A 333 -0.27 -6.68 10.24
N LEU A 334 -0.99 -5.89 9.45
CA LEU A 334 -2.43 -5.96 9.28
C LEU A 334 -2.75 -6.51 7.90
N GLN A 335 -3.34 -7.69 7.83
CA GLN A 335 -3.77 -8.30 6.58
C GLN A 335 -5.24 -8.00 6.32
N LEU A 336 -5.53 -7.36 5.18
CA LEU A 336 -6.85 -6.86 4.84
C LEU A 336 -7.67 -7.95 4.13
N LYS A 337 -8.25 -8.86 4.90
CA LYS A 337 -8.83 -10.13 4.44
C LYS A 337 -9.95 -9.95 3.41
N ASN A 338 -10.92 -9.06 3.66
CA ASN A 338 -12.01 -8.82 2.72
C ASN A 338 -11.55 -8.11 1.45
N ALA A 339 -10.54 -7.23 1.52
CA ALA A 339 -9.90 -6.65 0.35
C ALA A 339 -9.14 -7.73 -0.47
N MET A 340 -8.45 -8.63 0.22
CA MET A 340 -7.84 -9.80 -0.43
C MET A 340 -8.88 -10.69 -1.08
N ARG A 341 -10.04 -10.90 -0.43
CA ARG A 341 -11.15 -11.68 -1.00
C ARG A 341 -11.66 -11.06 -2.28
N ALA A 342 -11.89 -9.75 -2.29
CA ALA A 342 -12.32 -9.04 -3.48
C ALA A 342 -11.30 -9.16 -4.64
N LYS A 343 -9.99 -9.04 -4.35
CA LYS A 343 -8.93 -9.24 -5.35
C LYS A 343 -8.82 -10.69 -5.82
N TYR A 344 -9.06 -11.65 -4.94
CA TYR A 344 -9.11 -13.04 -5.33
C TYR A 344 -10.24 -13.28 -6.32
N ASP A 345 -11.45 -12.83 -6.03
CA ASP A 345 -12.62 -13.04 -6.88
C ASP A 345 -12.50 -12.29 -8.22
N ALA A 346 -12.06 -11.03 -8.19
CA ALA A 346 -12.01 -10.16 -9.37
C ALA A 346 -10.76 -10.32 -10.24
N ILE A 347 -9.64 -10.80 -9.68
CA ILE A 347 -8.34 -10.84 -10.38
C ILE A 347 -7.78 -12.26 -10.41
N MET A 348 -7.64 -12.92 -9.25
CA MET A 348 -7.00 -14.24 -9.17
C MET A 348 -7.77 -15.32 -9.92
N GLN A 349 -9.08 -15.36 -9.73
CA GLN A 349 -9.94 -16.34 -10.42
C GLN A 349 -9.91 -16.20 -11.94
N PRO A 350 -10.08 -15.03 -12.56
CA PRO A 350 -9.91 -14.86 -14.01
C PRO A 350 -8.52 -15.26 -14.51
N ILE A 351 -7.46 -14.97 -13.77
CA ILE A 351 -6.10 -15.39 -14.11
C ILE A 351 -6.01 -16.92 -14.10
N ALA A 352 -6.53 -17.56 -13.07
CA ALA A 352 -6.54 -19.03 -12.98
C ALA A 352 -7.32 -19.68 -14.13
N GLN A 353 -8.48 -19.12 -14.50
CA GLN A 353 -9.26 -19.61 -15.64
C GLN A 353 -8.53 -19.47 -16.98
N THR A 354 -7.68 -18.46 -17.11
CA THR A 354 -6.96 -18.13 -18.36
C THR A 354 -5.63 -18.90 -18.47
N LEU A 355 -4.90 -19.05 -17.37
CA LEU A 355 -3.50 -19.49 -17.40
C LEU A 355 -3.25 -20.86 -16.79
N ILE A 356 -4.13 -21.37 -15.92
CA ILE A 356 -3.95 -22.67 -15.25
C ILE A 356 -4.70 -23.77 -16.01
N VAL A 357 -4.09 -24.95 -16.10
CA VAL A 357 -4.74 -26.13 -16.70
C VAL A 357 -6.06 -26.44 -16.01
N PRO A 358 -7.11 -26.89 -16.76
CA PRO A 358 -8.45 -27.09 -16.21
C PRO A 358 -8.50 -27.99 -14.96
N GLU A 359 -7.66 -29.02 -14.90
CA GLU A 359 -7.62 -30.02 -13.83
C GLU A 359 -7.17 -29.41 -12.49
N GLN A 360 -6.37 -28.35 -12.53
CA GLN A 360 -5.82 -27.70 -11.34
C GLN A 360 -6.52 -26.38 -10.97
N ARG A 361 -7.45 -25.87 -11.77
CA ARG A 361 -8.16 -24.61 -11.47
C ARG A 361 -8.90 -24.67 -10.13
N LYS A 362 -9.45 -25.82 -9.77
CA LYS A 362 -10.11 -26.06 -8.48
C LYS A 362 -9.20 -25.85 -7.27
N ASN A 363 -7.90 -26.01 -7.48
CA ASN A 363 -6.88 -25.84 -6.46
C ASN A 363 -6.44 -24.37 -6.27
N VAL A 364 -6.91 -23.43 -7.10
CA VAL A 364 -6.74 -22.01 -6.83
C VAL A 364 -7.85 -21.56 -5.89
N THR A 365 -7.54 -21.45 -4.61
CA THR A 365 -8.53 -21.19 -3.56
C THR A 365 -8.23 -19.91 -2.77
N PHE A 366 -9.27 -19.28 -2.22
CA PHE A 366 -9.08 -18.10 -1.39
C PHE A 366 -8.29 -18.41 -0.11
N ASN A 367 -8.58 -19.54 0.53
CA ASN A 367 -7.88 -19.92 1.75
C ASN A 367 -6.39 -20.10 1.52
N ALA A 368 -5.99 -20.70 0.40
CA ALA A 368 -4.59 -20.82 0.02
C ALA A 368 -3.96 -19.46 -0.34
N PHE A 369 -4.69 -18.58 -1.04
CA PHE A 369 -4.20 -17.25 -1.35
C PHE A 369 -3.95 -16.42 -0.09
N PHE A 370 -4.90 -16.44 0.85
CA PHE A 370 -4.77 -15.75 2.12
C PHE A 370 -3.64 -16.34 2.97
N ALA A 371 -3.60 -17.67 3.11
CA ALA A 371 -2.58 -18.36 3.90
C ALA A 371 -1.17 -18.18 3.33
N ASN A 372 -0.97 -18.27 2.01
CA ASN A 372 0.33 -18.03 1.37
C ASN A 372 0.86 -16.64 1.71
N THR A 373 -0.01 -15.62 1.70
CA THR A 373 0.37 -14.26 2.08
C THR A 373 0.70 -14.18 3.57
N MET A 374 -0.10 -14.78 4.44
CA MET A 374 0.13 -14.77 5.88
C MET A 374 1.43 -15.48 6.26
N PHE A 375 1.69 -16.66 5.69
CA PHE A 375 2.91 -17.40 5.96
C PHE A 375 4.16 -16.74 5.35
N HIS A 376 4.02 -16.01 4.26
CA HIS A 376 5.08 -15.14 3.74
C HIS A 376 5.51 -14.11 4.81
N GLU A 377 4.53 -13.41 5.42
CA GLU A 377 4.81 -12.43 6.47
C GLU A 377 5.45 -13.06 7.71
N VAL A 378 4.97 -14.22 8.13
CA VAL A 378 5.56 -14.96 9.26
C VAL A 378 6.99 -15.42 8.92
N ALA A 379 7.22 -15.86 7.69
CA ALA A 379 8.50 -16.39 7.23
C ALA A 379 9.62 -15.34 7.15
N HIS A 380 9.29 -14.05 7.14
CA HIS A 380 10.29 -13.00 7.35
C HIS A 380 11.03 -13.17 8.70
N GLY A 381 10.39 -13.76 9.69
CA GLY A 381 11.00 -14.10 10.98
C GLY A 381 12.05 -15.23 10.92
N LEU A 382 12.01 -16.08 9.89
CA LEU A 382 12.90 -17.25 9.77
C LEU A 382 14.26 -16.90 9.12
N GLY A 383 15.23 -17.79 9.28
CA GLY A 383 16.58 -17.65 8.75
C GLY A 383 17.49 -16.86 9.69
N ILE A 384 18.60 -16.34 9.15
CA ILE A 384 19.55 -15.52 9.89
C ILE A 384 19.39 -14.04 9.55
N LYS A 385 19.58 -13.17 10.54
CA LYS A 385 19.63 -11.72 10.38
C LYS A 385 21.07 -11.20 10.34
N ASN A 386 21.98 -11.90 11.00
CA ASN A 386 23.40 -11.56 11.02
C ASN A 386 24.19 -12.49 10.10
N THR A 387 25.26 -11.97 9.53
CA THR A 387 26.15 -12.75 8.66
C THR A 387 26.83 -13.88 9.44
N ILE A 388 27.05 -15.00 8.77
CA ILE A 388 27.70 -16.20 9.40
C ILE A 388 29.14 -15.97 9.85
N ASN A 389 29.78 -14.90 9.41
CA ASN A 389 31.15 -14.49 9.74
C ASN A 389 31.20 -13.29 10.71
N ASP A 390 30.07 -12.95 11.32
CA ASP A 390 29.87 -11.86 12.29
C ASP A 390 30.34 -10.47 11.81
N LYS A 391 30.21 -10.20 10.50
CA LYS A 391 30.56 -8.91 9.86
C LYS A 391 29.34 -8.03 9.59
N GLY A 392 28.42 -7.95 10.54
CA GLY A 392 27.22 -7.15 10.45
C GLY A 392 25.98 -7.92 9.97
N THR A 393 24.95 -7.20 9.51
CA THR A 393 23.68 -7.80 9.12
C THR A 393 23.74 -8.39 7.71
N VAL A 394 22.87 -9.39 7.44
CA VAL A 394 22.68 -9.95 6.10
C VAL A 394 22.25 -8.86 5.12
N ARG A 395 21.38 -7.91 5.56
CA ARG A 395 20.95 -6.78 4.75
C ARG A 395 22.11 -5.90 4.30
N GLN A 396 23.02 -5.56 5.21
CA GLN A 396 24.22 -4.76 4.88
C GLN A 396 25.15 -5.52 3.92
N ALA A 397 25.29 -6.85 4.08
CA ALA A 397 26.13 -7.66 3.22
C ALA A 397 25.58 -7.81 1.79
N LEU A 398 24.26 -7.93 1.65
CA LEU A 398 23.58 -8.11 0.36
C LEU A 398 23.29 -6.80 -0.39
N LYS A 399 23.41 -5.65 0.29
CA LYS A 399 23.24 -4.31 -0.28
C LYS A 399 21.92 -4.17 -1.07
N GLU A 400 21.99 -3.70 -2.33
CA GLU A 400 20.86 -3.51 -3.24
C GLU A 400 20.09 -4.80 -3.59
N HIS A 401 20.66 -5.96 -3.34
CA HIS A 401 19.99 -7.24 -3.56
C HIS A 401 19.17 -7.72 -2.35
N ALA A 402 19.37 -7.11 -1.19
CA ALA A 402 18.83 -7.59 0.08
C ALA A 402 17.31 -7.73 0.06
N SER A 403 16.59 -6.70 -0.41
CA SER A 403 15.12 -6.71 -0.41
C SER A 403 14.56 -7.80 -1.32
N ALA A 404 15.08 -7.95 -2.55
CA ALA A 404 14.59 -8.97 -3.48
C ALA A 404 14.84 -10.40 -2.99
N LEU A 405 15.99 -10.64 -2.35
CA LEU A 405 16.33 -11.95 -1.79
C LEU A 405 15.52 -12.24 -0.52
N GLU A 406 15.24 -11.22 0.30
CA GLU A 406 14.38 -11.37 1.48
C GLU A 406 12.94 -11.75 1.09
N GLU A 407 12.36 -11.08 0.09
CA GLU A 407 11.05 -11.42 -0.45
C GLU A 407 11.02 -12.85 -1.02
N GLY A 408 12.05 -13.23 -1.77
CA GLY A 408 12.20 -14.60 -2.28
C GLY A 408 12.30 -15.63 -1.18
N LYS A 409 13.08 -15.36 -0.14
CA LYS A 409 13.20 -16.20 1.05
C LYS A 409 11.86 -16.35 1.76
N ALA A 410 11.16 -15.25 2.01
CA ALA A 410 9.88 -15.26 2.72
C ALA A 410 8.82 -16.11 2.00
N ASP A 411 8.73 -16.03 0.68
CA ASP A 411 7.80 -16.83 -0.10
C ASP A 411 8.13 -18.33 -0.04
N ILE A 412 9.39 -18.71 -0.21
CA ILE A 412 9.81 -20.13 -0.16
C ILE A 412 9.62 -20.71 1.24
N LEU A 413 10.08 -19.98 2.26
CA LEU A 413 9.92 -20.42 3.64
C LEU A 413 8.44 -20.40 4.08
N GLY A 414 7.61 -19.55 3.53
CA GLY A 414 6.16 -19.58 3.73
C GLY A 414 5.55 -20.89 3.22
N LEU A 415 5.89 -21.30 2.00
CA LEU A 415 5.46 -22.60 1.45
C LEU A 415 6.04 -23.80 2.24
N TYR A 416 7.29 -23.72 2.65
CA TYR A 416 7.91 -24.71 3.53
C TYR A 416 7.13 -24.82 4.86
N MET A 417 6.82 -23.71 5.51
CA MET A 417 6.03 -23.72 6.75
C MET A 417 4.66 -24.38 6.53
N ILE A 418 3.95 -24.06 5.45
CA ILE A 418 2.67 -24.66 5.13
C ILE A 418 2.80 -26.18 4.98
N SER A 419 3.80 -26.67 4.24
CA SER A 419 4.02 -28.13 4.05
C SER A 419 4.25 -28.84 5.39
N GLN A 420 5.12 -28.27 6.26
CA GLN A 420 5.40 -28.82 7.58
C GLN A 420 4.19 -28.80 8.52
N LEU A 421 3.41 -27.74 8.50
CA LEU A 421 2.23 -27.59 9.35
C LEU A 421 1.06 -28.47 8.88
N LEU A 422 0.92 -28.73 7.59
CA LEU A 422 -0.02 -29.72 7.03
C LEU A 422 0.37 -31.13 7.47
N GLU A 423 1.65 -31.50 7.34
CA GLU A 423 2.16 -32.81 7.78
C GLU A 423 1.90 -33.03 9.28
N LYS A 424 2.09 -32.00 10.10
CA LYS A 424 1.81 -32.01 11.54
C LYS A 424 0.33 -31.95 11.88
N LYS A 425 -0.57 -31.79 10.88
CA LYS A 425 -1.99 -31.55 11.06
C LYS A 425 -2.32 -30.32 11.92
N ALA A 426 -1.40 -29.35 11.96
CA ALA A 426 -1.64 -28.04 12.57
C ALA A 426 -2.50 -27.14 11.67
N ILE A 427 -2.32 -27.25 10.35
CA ILE A 427 -3.25 -26.75 9.35
C ILE A 427 -4.18 -27.91 8.97
N THR A 428 -5.48 -27.68 9.03
CA THR A 428 -6.53 -28.68 8.75
C THR A 428 -7.40 -28.30 7.53
N GLU A 429 -7.16 -27.15 6.93
CA GLU A 429 -7.92 -26.63 5.79
C GLU A 429 -7.07 -26.68 4.52
N GLY A 430 -7.65 -27.19 3.43
CA GLY A 430 -6.97 -27.29 2.14
C GLY A 430 -5.97 -28.45 2.05
N GLU A 431 -5.46 -28.62 0.85
CA GLU A 431 -4.45 -29.63 0.50
C GLU A 431 -3.20 -28.93 -0.03
N LEU A 432 -2.05 -29.58 0.00
CA LEU A 432 -0.79 -29.00 -0.50
C LEU A 432 -0.90 -28.52 -1.96
N ALA A 433 -1.70 -29.22 -2.77
CA ALA A 433 -2.01 -28.81 -4.13
C ALA A 433 -2.68 -27.43 -4.23
N ASP A 434 -3.50 -27.07 -3.25
CA ASP A 434 -4.18 -25.77 -3.23
C ASP A 434 -3.15 -24.65 -3.03
N TYR A 435 -2.25 -24.81 -2.09
CA TYR A 435 -1.23 -23.81 -1.78
C TYR A 435 -0.24 -23.61 -2.92
N TYR A 436 0.23 -24.71 -3.52
CA TYR A 436 1.21 -24.64 -4.62
C TYR A 436 0.60 -24.07 -5.90
N THR A 437 -0.62 -24.50 -6.28
CA THR A 437 -1.29 -23.99 -7.48
C THR A 437 -1.69 -22.52 -7.31
N THR A 438 -2.18 -22.14 -6.12
CA THR A 438 -2.51 -20.75 -5.81
C THR A 438 -1.27 -19.88 -5.78
N PHE A 439 -0.12 -20.39 -5.33
CA PHE A 439 1.16 -19.67 -5.37
C PHE A 439 1.57 -19.34 -6.80
N LEU A 440 1.50 -20.30 -7.73
CA LEU A 440 1.77 -20.06 -9.16
C LEU A 440 0.82 -18.98 -9.73
N ALA A 441 -0.49 -19.08 -9.49
CA ALA A 441 -1.46 -18.07 -9.91
C ALA A 441 -1.17 -16.70 -9.30
N GLY A 442 -0.66 -16.65 -8.05
CA GLY A 442 -0.22 -15.46 -7.35
C GLY A 442 0.95 -14.75 -8.04
N ILE A 443 1.90 -15.50 -8.59
CA ILE A 443 2.99 -14.94 -9.41
C ILE A 443 2.39 -14.23 -10.63
N PHE A 444 1.48 -14.86 -11.37
CA PHE A 444 0.86 -14.23 -12.54
C PHE A 444 0.06 -12.96 -12.18
N ARG A 445 -0.61 -12.94 -11.03
CA ARG A 445 -1.30 -11.75 -10.54
C ARG A 445 -0.33 -10.56 -10.34
N SER A 446 0.88 -10.82 -9.90
CA SER A 446 1.83 -9.77 -9.53
C SER A 446 2.73 -9.30 -10.67
N VAL A 447 2.84 -10.03 -11.81
CA VAL A 447 3.73 -9.65 -12.93
C VAL A 447 3.37 -8.29 -13.56
N ARG A 448 2.12 -7.84 -13.44
CA ARG A 448 1.67 -6.51 -13.90
C ARG A 448 2.45 -5.34 -13.27
N PHE A 449 3.03 -5.55 -12.09
CA PHE A 449 3.81 -4.53 -11.39
C PHE A 449 5.27 -4.47 -11.85
N GLY A 450 5.64 -5.31 -12.83
CA GLY A 450 6.97 -5.34 -13.42
C GLY A 450 8.02 -6.00 -12.53
N ALA A 451 9.25 -6.09 -13.06
CA ALA A 451 10.38 -6.73 -12.39
C ALA A 451 11.33 -5.75 -11.68
N SER A 452 10.99 -4.45 -11.60
CA SER A 452 11.84 -3.43 -10.96
C SER A 452 11.76 -3.48 -9.43
N SER A 453 10.60 -3.83 -8.89
CA SER A 453 10.38 -3.95 -7.44
C SER A 453 11.06 -5.19 -6.84
N ALA A 454 11.23 -5.23 -5.51
CA ALA A 454 11.76 -6.39 -4.78
C ALA A 454 10.91 -7.65 -5.04
N HIS A 455 9.60 -7.57 -4.89
CA HIS A 455 8.67 -8.66 -5.20
C HIS A 455 8.72 -9.10 -6.67
N GLY A 456 8.83 -8.14 -7.62
CA GLY A 456 8.92 -8.45 -9.04
C GLY A 456 10.19 -9.24 -9.38
N LYS A 457 11.36 -8.85 -8.84
CA LYS A 457 12.62 -9.57 -8.98
C LYS A 457 12.53 -10.96 -8.35
N ALA A 458 11.98 -11.06 -7.14
CA ALA A 458 11.77 -12.33 -6.45
C ALA A 458 10.86 -13.28 -7.25
N ASN A 459 9.76 -12.77 -7.84
CA ASN A 459 8.88 -13.53 -8.70
C ASN A 459 9.61 -14.10 -9.93
N MET A 460 10.46 -13.29 -10.60
CA MET A 460 11.24 -13.73 -11.75
C MET A 460 12.21 -14.86 -11.40
N VAL A 461 12.94 -14.71 -10.30
CA VAL A 461 13.90 -15.70 -9.83
C VAL A 461 13.20 -17.03 -9.51
N ARG A 462 12.12 -16.99 -8.73
CA ARG A 462 11.39 -18.19 -8.32
C ARG A 462 10.70 -18.88 -9.48
N PHE A 463 10.02 -18.11 -10.34
CA PHE A 463 9.35 -18.68 -11.50
C PHE A 463 10.33 -19.45 -12.39
N ASN A 464 11.48 -18.86 -12.71
CA ASN A 464 12.50 -19.52 -13.53
C ASN A 464 13.08 -20.74 -12.83
N TYR A 465 13.40 -20.64 -11.55
CA TYR A 465 13.90 -21.77 -10.77
C TYR A 465 12.92 -22.95 -10.75
N PHE A 466 11.65 -22.72 -10.43
CA PHE A 466 10.64 -23.76 -10.42
C PHE A 466 10.36 -24.34 -11.81
N ALA A 467 10.47 -23.55 -12.87
CA ALA A 467 10.37 -24.03 -14.23
C ALA A 467 11.58 -24.93 -14.61
N GLU A 468 12.82 -24.54 -14.24
CA GLU A 468 14.03 -25.33 -14.45
C GLU A 468 14.00 -26.66 -13.68
N GLN A 469 13.39 -26.68 -12.48
CA GLN A 469 13.23 -27.90 -11.69
C GLN A 469 12.03 -28.77 -12.17
N GLY A 470 11.31 -28.36 -13.23
CA GLY A 470 10.12 -29.04 -13.72
C GLY A 470 8.94 -28.98 -12.76
N ALA A 471 8.98 -28.12 -11.75
CA ALA A 471 7.89 -27.88 -10.81
C ALA A 471 6.76 -27.06 -11.46
N PHE A 472 7.10 -26.07 -12.29
CA PHE A 472 6.17 -25.32 -13.14
C PHE A 472 6.34 -25.81 -14.57
N THR A 473 5.27 -26.31 -15.16
CA THR A 473 5.23 -26.80 -16.54
C THR A 473 4.28 -25.96 -17.37
N ARG A 474 4.54 -25.88 -18.68
CA ARG A 474 3.67 -25.20 -19.64
C ARG A 474 3.36 -26.14 -20.80
N ASN A 475 2.08 -26.37 -21.09
CA ASN A 475 1.65 -27.22 -22.19
C ASN A 475 1.68 -26.48 -23.55
N GLU A 476 1.38 -27.21 -24.63
CA GLU A 476 1.36 -26.66 -26.00
C GLU A 476 0.29 -25.57 -26.20
N GLN A 477 -0.77 -25.56 -25.41
CA GLN A 477 -1.81 -24.53 -25.41
C GLN A 477 -1.39 -23.28 -24.60
N GLY A 478 -0.22 -23.28 -23.99
CA GLY A 478 0.30 -22.17 -23.22
C GLY A 478 -0.20 -22.12 -21.78
N LEU A 479 -0.95 -23.14 -21.31
CA LEU A 479 -1.45 -23.24 -19.93
C LEU A 479 -0.39 -23.83 -19.01
N TYR A 480 -0.41 -23.36 -17.77
CA TYR A 480 0.54 -23.75 -16.75
C TYR A 480 -0.03 -24.77 -15.77
N ALA A 481 0.83 -25.67 -15.29
CA ALA A 481 0.51 -26.62 -14.24
C ALA A 481 1.65 -26.69 -13.22
N VAL A 482 1.32 -27.13 -12.01
CA VAL A 482 2.28 -27.47 -10.97
C VAL A 482 2.46 -28.97 -10.91
N ASP A 483 3.69 -29.45 -11.07
CA ASP A 483 4.06 -30.82 -10.71
C ASP A 483 4.31 -30.88 -9.19
N MET A 484 3.44 -31.57 -8.47
CA MET A 484 3.44 -31.57 -7.00
C MET A 484 4.69 -32.21 -6.41
N VAL A 485 5.24 -33.23 -7.08
CA VAL A 485 6.44 -33.95 -6.63
C VAL A 485 7.68 -33.11 -6.82
N ASN A 486 7.82 -32.52 -8.01
CA ASN A 486 8.95 -31.64 -8.30
C ASN A 486 8.87 -30.34 -7.51
N MET A 487 7.65 -29.81 -7.27
CA MET A 487 7.48 -28.61 -6.44
C MET A 487 7.95 -28.83 -5.00
N ALA A 488 7.56 -29.95 -4.37
CA ALA A 488 8.01 -30.29 -3.03
C ALA A 488 9.55 -30.38 -2.95
N LYS A 489 10.17 -31.07 -3.93
CA LYS A 489 11.64 -31.21 -4.00
C LYS A 489 12.35 -29.87 -4.25
N ALA A 490 11.73 -28.99 -5.03
CA ALA A 490 12.33 -27.71 -5.36
C ALA A 490 12.21 -26.67 -4.22
N ILE A 491 11.27 -26.85 -3.30
CA ILE A 491 11.16 -26.04 -2.08
C ILE A 491 12.25 -26.41 -1.08
N ASP A 492 12.55 -27.69 -0.91
CA ASP A 492 13.65 -28.21 -0.07
C ASP A 492 15.05 -27.88 -0.63
#